data_702068b016f36fabad5b77009c43ea15
#
_entry.id   702068b016f36fabad5b77009c43ea15
#
_cell.length_a   1.000
_cell.length_b   1.000
_cell.length_c   1.000
_cell.angle_alpha   90.00
_cell.angle_beta   90.00
_cell.angle_gamma   90.00
#
_symmetry.space_group_name_H-M   'P 1'
#
loop_
_entity.id
_entity.type
_entity.pdbx_description
1 polymer ?
#
loop_
_entity_poly.entity_id
_entity_poly.type
_entity_poly.pdbx_seq_one_letter_code
_entity_poly.pdbx_strand_id
1 'polypeptide(L)'
;ENNMPFLQGTTLYGAANRTNFYNGYYVEKYGDLVEDAKDDIREAIKLCAIECAQGRDLEKWEVESILAYLWEIDLKIGDLQLTDTEREQIEKALSANATDTALVQLIKDKYLQASPATFVKPPKSRKAGYKLKGDPANGQLIYEASCLHCHDGQRYSFFNLNDEPLAHKFMIKHISRYTRYSLYQVGRYGTYPLPGKRAYMPLYTEEKMSNQQMEDLRAYMEKMAKNMQ
;
A
#
# COMPACT_ATOMS: atom_id res chain seq x y z
N GLU A 1 15.16 -8.57 -8.94
CA GLU A 1 14.13 -8.05 -8.00
C GLU A 1 14.41 -6.57 -7.83
N ASN A 2 13.48 -5.75 -8.28
CA ASN A 2 13.61 -4.32 -8.18
C ASN A 2 13.46 -3.91 -6.72
N ASN A 3 14.51 -3.41 -6.11
CA ASN A 3 14.52 -2.82 -4.77
C ASN A 3 13.68 -1.52 -4.70
N MET A 4 12.70 -1.38 -5.60
CA MET A 4 11.85 -0.20 -5.67
C MET A 4 10.89 -0.18 -4.48
N PRO A 5 10.80 0.94 -3.77
CA PRO A 5 9.84 1.10 -2.69
C PRO A 5 8.42 1.10 -3.27
N PHE A 6 7.53 0.33 -2.64
CA PHE A 6 6.12 0.39 -2.99
C PHE A 6 5.47 1.59 -2.31
N LEU A 7 4.64 2.30 -3.05
CA LEU A 7 3.74 3.29 -2.45
C LEU A 7 2.80 2.59 -1.45
N GLN A 8 2.37 3.30 -0.43
CA GLN A 8 1.46 2.75 0.58
C GLN A 8 0.14 2.31 -0.03
N GLY A 9 -0.40 3.07 -0.96
CA GLY A 9 -1.54 2.65 -1.77
C GLY A 9 -1.13 1.59 -2.80
N THR A 10 -1.95 0.56 -2.99
CA THR A 10 -1.82 -0.36 -4.12
C THR A 10 -2.43 0.27 -5.37
N THR A 11 -1.98 -0.17 -6.56
CA THR A 11 -2.64 0.23 -7.79
C THR A 11 -4.12 -0.20 -7.79
N LEU A 12 -4.98 0.65 -8.31
CA LEU A 12 -6.38 0.32 -8.57
C LEU A 12 -6.59 -0.34 -9.94
N TYR A 13 -5.56 -0.31 -10.80
CA TYR A 13 -5.58 -1.00 -12.09
C TYR A 13 -5.78 -2.51 -11.89
N GLY A 14 -6.73 -3.08 -12.59
CA GLY A 14 -7.11 -4.48 -12.45
C GLY A 14 -7.77 -4.83 -11.11
N ALA A 15 -8.22 -3.86 -10.33
CA ALA A 15 -8.83 -4.12 -9.03
C ALA A 15 -10.17 -4.86 -9.15
N ALA A 16 -10.98 -4.55 -10.18
CA ALA A 16 -12.27 -5.20 -10.37
C ALA A 16 -12.16 -6.68 -10.82
N ASN A 17 -11.02 -7.08 -11.38
CA ASN A 17 -10.77 -8.48 -11.75
C ASN A 17 -10.18 -9.32 -10.62
N ARG A 18 -9.83 -8.75 -9.48
CA ARG A 18 -9.25 -9.53 -8.38
C ARG A 18 -10.27 -10.49 -7.80
N THR A 19 -9.81 -11.68 -7.46
CA THR A 19 -10.66 -12.73 -6.87
C THR A 19 -10.76 -12.62 -5.36
N ASN A 20 -9.91 -11.81 -4.73
CA ASN A 20 -9.92 -11.59 -3.30
C ASN A 20 -9.29 -10.23 -2.93
N PHE A 21 -9.63 -9.76 -1.73
CA PHE A 21 -9.18 -8.49 -1.17
C PHE A 21 -8.70 -8.71 0.27
N TYR A 22 -7.91 -7.80 0.82
CA TYR A 22 -7.47 -7.83 2.23
C TYR A 22 -6.84 -9.16 2.68
N ASN A 23 -5.93 -9.71 1.87
CA ASN A 23 -5.18 -10.92 2.20
C ASN A 23 -4.23 -10.71 3.39
N GLY A 24 -3.84 -11.82 4.04
CA GLY A 24 -2.89 -11.81 5.15
C GLY A 24 -3.54 -11.39 6.46
N TYR A 25 -2.85 -10.59 7.27
CA TYR A 25 -3.24 -10.25 8.64
C TYR A 25 -4.20 -9.07 8.76
N TYR A 26 -4.93 -8.73 7.72
CA TYR A 26 -5.90 -7.62 7.80
C TYR A 26 -7.00 -7.86 8.82
N VAL A 27 -7.41 -9.10 9.06
CA VAL A 27 -8.38 -9.48 10.10
C VAL A 27 -7.91 -9.06 11.49
N GLU A 28 -6.60 -9.18 11.80
CA GLU A 28 -6.04 -8.75 13.09
C GLU A 28 -6.19 -7.24 13.31
N LYS A 29 -6.29 -6.47 12.23
CA LYS A 29 -6.38 -5.01 12.31
C LYS A 29 -7.81 -4.49 12.23
N TYR A 30 -8.63 -5.07 11.38
CA TYR A 30 -9.97 -4.53 11.04
C TYR A 30 -11.11 -5.46 11.52
N GLY A 31 -10.77 -6.63 12.08
CA GLY A 31 -11.74 -7.56 12.62
C GLY A 31 -12.66 -8.16 11.55
N ASP A 32 -13.89 -8.46 11.96
CA ASP A 32 -14.87 -9.18 11.14
C ASP A 32 -15.29 -8.44 9.86
N LEU A 33 -15.08 -7.13 9.79
CA LEU A 33 -15.33 -6.34 8.58
C LEU A 33 -14.56 -6.84 7.36
N VAL A 34 -13.43 -7.52 7.58
CA VAL A 34 -12.61 -8.09 6.50
C VAL A 34 -13.23 -9.34 5.91
N GLU A 35 -13.98 -10.10 6.68
CA GLU A 35 -14.59 -11.36 6.21
C GLU A 35 -15.57 -11.09 5.06
N ASP A 36 -16.43 -10.09 5.21
CA ASP A 36 -17.38 -9.69 4.15
C ASP A 36 -16.68 -9.03 2.95
N ALA A 37 -15.62 -8.25 3.23
CA ALA A 37 -14.87 -7.54 2.20
C ALA A 37 -13.89 -8.44 1.42
N LYS A 38 -13.65 -9.66 1.88
CA LYS A 38 -12.59 -10.52 1.33
C LYS A 38 -12.89 -10.97 -0.10
N ASP A 39 -14.12 -11.31 -0.40
CA ASP A 39 -14.55 -11.86 -1.67
C ASP A 39 -15.59 -10.98 -2.40
N ASP A 40 -15.96 -9.84 -1.82
CA ASP A 40 -16.89 -8.87 -2.39
C ASP A 40 -16.25 -7.50 -2.56
N ILE A 41 -16.11 -7.06 -3.81
CA ILE A 41 -15.49 -5.76 -4.14
C ILE A 41 -16.29 -4.58 -3.57
N ARG A 42 -17.60 -4.67 -3.45
CA ARG A 42 -18.43 -3.58 -2.91
C ARG A 42 -18.18 -3.42 -1.42
N GLU A 43 -18.13 -4.52 -0.69
CA GLU A 43 -17.77 -4.50 0.73
C GLU A 43 -16.32 -4.09 0.93
N ALA A 44 -15.40 -4.48 0.02
CA ALA A 44 -14.01 -4.02 0.02
C ALA A 44 -13.89 -2.50 -0.20
N ILE A 45 -14.71 -1.92 -1.09
CA ILE A 45 -14.77 -0.46 -1.31
C ILE A 45 -15.29 0.26 -0.05
N LYS A 46 -16.34 -0.24 0.58
CA LYS A 46 -16.90 0.33 1.82
C LYS A 46 -15.89 0.29 2.96
N LEU A 47 -15.28 -0.87 3.19
CA LEU A 47 -14.24 -1.03 4.21
C LEU A 47 -13.07 -0.06 3.97
N CYS A 48 -12.65 0.10 2.72
CA CYS A 48 -11.60 1.06 2.38
C CYS A 48 -12.02 2.50 2.69
N ALA A 49 -13.26 2.87 2.39
CA ALA A 49 -13.77 4.22 2.64
C ALA A 49 -13.80 4.54 4.16
N ILE A 50 -14.23 3.58 4.98
CA ILE A 50 -14.35 3.78 6.44
C ILE A 50 -12.99 3.66 7.12
N GLU A 51 -12.31 2.51 6.95
CA GLU A 51 -11.14 2.16 7.76
C GLU A 51 -9.83 2.70 7.17
N CYS A 52 -9.66 2.65 5.84
CA CYS A 52 -8.42 3.12 5.21
C CYS A 52 -8.44 4.63 4.97
N ALA A 53 -9.52 5.15 4.45
CA ALA A 53 -9.67 6.58 4.16
C ALA A 53 -10.18 7.39 5.36
N GLN A 54 -10.58 6.75 6.47
CA GLN A 54 -11.14 7.38 7.66
C GLN A 54 -12.33 8.31 7.32
N GLY A 55 -13.10 7.87 6.35
CA GLY A 55 -14.27 8.56 5.84
C GLY A 55 -15.55 8.16 6.56
N ARG A 56 -16.62 8.16 5.80
CA ARG A 56 -17.95 7.71 6.21
C ARG A 56 -18.37 6.49 5.42
N ASP A 57 -19.45 5.87 5.84
CA ASP A 57 -20.13 4.88 5.00
C ASP A 57 -20.59 5.52 3.68
N LEU A 58 -20.52 4.73 2.62
CA LEU A 58 -20.87 5.16 1.26
C LEU A 58 -22.31 4.81 0.95
N GLU A 59 -23.00 5.74 0.33
CA GLU A 59 -24.31 5.48 -0.27
C GLU A 59 -24.16 4.48 -1.44
N LYS A 60 -25.22 3.71 -1.68
CA LYS A 60 -25.20 2.70 -2.75
C LYS A 60 -24.74 3.25 -4.10
N TRP A 61 -25.22 4.43 -4.48
CA TRP A 61 -24.85 5.05 -5.75
C TRP A 61 -23.36 5.46 -5.80
N GLU A 62 -22.75 5.81 -4.66
CA GLU A 62 -21.34 6.13 -4.57
C GLU A 62 -20.47 4.89 -4.79
N VAL A 63 -20.86 3.77 -4.16
CA VAL A 63 -20.18 2.47 -4.35
C VAL A 63 -20.23 2.06 -5.82
N GLU A 64 -21.41 2.15 -6.46
CA GLU A 64 -21.57 1.78 -7.87
C GLU A 64 -20.81 2.74 -8.81
N SER A 65 -20.72 4.03 -8.46
CA SER A 65 -19.91 5.00 -9.23
C SER A 65 -18.42 4.69 -9.14
N ILE A 66 -17.92 4.34 -7.97
CA ILE A 66 -16.53 3.89 -7.79
C ILE A 66 -16.30 2.61 -8.57
N LEU A 67 -17.20 1.65 -8.48
CA LEU A 67 -17.09 0.39 -9.20
C LEU A 67 -17.09 0.59 -10.72
N ALA A 68 -17.93 1.48 -11.24
CA ALA A 68 -17.93 1.84 -12.66
C ALA A 68 -16.57 2.41 -13.11
N TYR A 69 -15.96 3.27 -12.29
CA TYR A 69 -14.62 3.78 -12.56
C TYR A 69 -13.57 2.67 -12.53
N LEU A 70 -13.66 1.75 -11.56
CA LEU A 70 -12.73 0.61 -11.49
C LEU A 70 -12.83 -0.30 -12.72
N TRP A 71 -14.04 -0.49 -13.26
CA TRP A 71 -14.25 -1.21 -14.52
C TRP A 71 -13.63 -0.50 -15.73
N GLU A 72 -13.64 0.83 -15.76
CA GLU A 72 -13.03 1.58 -16.85
C GLU A 72 -11.50 1.41 -16.90
N ILE A 73 -10.85 1.39 -15.73
CA ILE A 73 -9.41 1.19 -15.59
C ILE A 73 -9.01 -0.29 -15.39
N ASP A 74 -9.88 -1.22 -15.77
CA ASP A 74 -9.67 -2.64 -15.52
C ASP A 74 -8.84 -3.32 -16.63
N LEU A 75 -8.36 -4.53 -16.32
CA LEU A 75 -7.61 -5.36 -17.26
C LEU A 75 -8.47 -5.67 -18.49
N LYS A 76 -7.89 -5.49 -19.66
CA LYS A 76 -8.46 -5.92 -20.92
C LYS A 76 -7.80 -7.26 -21.33
N ILE A 77 -8.43 -8.04 -22.20
CA ILE A 77 -7.87 -9.30 -22.69
C ILE A 77 -6.44 -9.15 -23.23
N GLY A 78 -6.17 -7.98 -23.85
CA GLY A 78 -4.84 -7.67 -24.37
C GLY A 78 -3.76 -7.47 -23.29
N ASP A 79 -4.15 -7.18 -22.05
CA ASP A 79 -3.22 -6.98 -20.93
C ASP A 79 -2.86 -8.29 -20.23
N LEU A 80 -3.62 -9.37 -20.51
CA LEU A 80 -3.37 -10.69 -19.95
C LEU A 80 -2.22 -11.35 -20.70
N GLN A 81 -1.36 -12.03 -19.97
CA GLN A 81 -0.26 -12.82 -20.56
C GLN A 81 -0.81 -14.14 -21.13
N LEU A 82 -1.50 -14.06 -22.24
CA LEU A 82 -2.08 -15.19 -22.95
C LEU A 82 -1.12 -15.68 -24.03
N THR A 83 -1.01 -17.00 -24.14
CA THR A 83 -0.40 -17.65 -25.31
C THR A 83 -1.31 -17.52 -26.54
N ASP A 84 -0.76 -17.70 -27.75
CA ASP A 84 -1.56 -17.63 -28.99
C ASP A 84 -2.71 -18.66 -28.99
N THR A 85 -2.45 -19.86 -28.50
CA THR A 85 -3.48 -20.91 -28.39
C THR A 85 -4.60 -20.53 -27.43
N GLU A 86 -4.27 -19.96 -26.25
CA GLU A 86 -5.26 -19.49 -25.26
C GLU A 86 -6.10 -18.35 -25.87
N ARG A 87 -5.48 -17.43 -26.58
CA ARG A 87 -6.16 -16.34 -27.28
C ARG A 87 -7.15 -16.84 -28.31
N GLU A 88 -6.73 -17.75 -29.18
CA GLU A 88 -7.62 -18.36 -30.18
C GLU A 88 -8.82 -19.09 -29.56
N GLN A 89 -8.60 -19.82 -28.46
CA GLN A 89 -9.67 -20.49 -27.73
C GLN A 89 -10.69 -19.49 -27.15
N ILE A 90 -10.22 -18.40 -26.58
CA ILE A 90 -11.07 -17.35 -26.03
C ILE A 90 -11.87 -16.67 -27.15
N GLU A 91 -11.23 -16.31 -28.26
CA GLU A 91 -11.89 -15.68 -29.42
C GLU A 91 -12.95 -16.59 -30.03
N LYS A 92 -12.67 -17.87 -30.13
CA LYS A 92 -13.62 -18.88 -30.60
C LYS A 92 -14.84 -19.01 -29.68
N ALA A 93 -14.61 -19.05 -28.36
CA ALA A 93 -15.70 -19.11 -27.38
C ALA A 93 -16.56 -17.85 -27.42
N LEU A 94 -15.95 -16.65 -27.49
CA LEU A 94 -16.67 -15.39 -27.63
C LEU A 94 -17.50 -15.33 -28.90
N SER A 95 -16.92 -15.76 -30.04
CA SER A 95 -17.63 -15.79 -31.34
C SER A 95 -18.81 -16.78 -31.36
N ALA A 96 -18.68 -17.87 -30.61
CA ALA A 96 -19.75 -18.88 -30.46
C ALA A 96 -20.80 -18.50 -29.39
N ASN A 97 -20.59 -17.39 -28.66
CA ASN A 97 -21.36 -17.01 -27.47
C ASN A 97 -21.49 -18.18 -26.47
N ALA A 98 -20.41 -18.94 -26.33
CA ALA A 98 -20.36 -20.14 -25.49
C ALA A 98 -19.65 -19.82 -24.17
N THR A 99 -20.25 -20.23 -23.06
CA THR A 99 -19.63 -20.16 -21.75
C THR A 99 -18.86 -21.45 -21.50
N ASP A 100 -17.54 -21.38 -21.49
CA ASP A 100 -16.66 -22.48 -21.12
C ASP A 100 -16.06 -22.20 -19.74
N THR A 101 -16.42 -23.03 -18.77
CA THR A 101 -15.98 -22.88 -17.39
C THR A 101 -14.44 -22.98 -17.27
N ALA A 102 -13.81 -23.82 -18.09
CA ALA A 102 -12.35 -23.97 -18.08
C ALA A 102 -11.65 -22.70 -18.59
N LEU A 103 -12.18 -22.09 -19.65
CA LEU A 103 -11.66 -20.81 -20.17
C LEU A 103 -11.90 -19.65 -19.18
N VAL A 104 -13.05 -19.64 -18.51
CA VAL A 104 -13.30 -18.65 -17.45
C VAL A 104 -12.27 -18.79 -16.33
N GLN A 105 -11.98 -20.01 -15.89
CA GLN A 105 -10.98 -20.23 -14.86
C GLN A 105 -9.57 -19.85 -15.34
N LEU A 106 -9.20 -20.20 -16.56
CA LEU A 106 -7.93 -19.81 -17.18
C LEU A 106 -7.74 -18.28 -17.17
N ILE A 107 -8.77 -17.53 -17.53
CA ILE A 107 -8.74 -16.06 -17.49
C ILE A 107 -8.56 -15.57 -16.05
N LYS A 108 -9.31 -16.11 -15.09
CA LYS A 108 -9.21 -15.77 -13.66
C LYS A 108 -7.81 -16.03 -13.10
N ASP A 109 -7.15 -17.09 -13.53
CA ASP A 109 -5.80 -17.44 -13.11
C ASP A 109 -4.74 -16.44 -13.62
N LYS A 110 -5.06 -15.65 -14.65
CA LYS A 110 -4.22 -14.56 -15.16
C LYS A 110 -4.47 -13.22 -14.44
N TYR A 111 -5.50 -13.11 -13.61
CA TYR A 111 -5.78 -11.88 -12.89
C TYR A 111 -4.72 -11.57 -11.84
N LEU A 112 -4.57 -10.28 -11.56
CA LEU A 112 -3.67 -9.83 -10.51
C LEU A 112 -4.17 -10.29 -9.14
N GLN A 113 -3.31 -10.97 -8.41
CA GLN A 113 -3.60 -11.37 -7.03
C GLN A 113 -3.32 -10.20 -6.08
N ALA A 114 -4.16 -10.04 -5.06
CA ALA A 114 -3.85 -9.11 -3.99
C ALA A 114 -2.64 -9.64 -3.19
N SER A 115 -1.65 -8.78 -2.97
CA SER A 115 -0.51 -9.15 -2.14
C SER A 115 -0.95 -9.41 -0.70
N PRO A 116 -0.38 -10.40 -0.01
CA PRO A 116 -0.62 -10.57 1.42
C PRO A 116 -0.17 -9.33 2.18
N ALA A 117 -0.71 -9.13 3.39
CA ALA A 117 -0.27 -8.08 4.29
C ALA A 117 0.34 -8.73 5.53
N THR A 118 1.66 -8.66 5.67
CA THR A 118 2.38 -9.11 6.86
C THR A 118 2.67 -7.92 7.77
N PHE A 119 2.04 -7.90 8.95
CA PHE A 119 2.23 -6.82 9.92
C PHE A 119 3.46 -7.10 10.78
N VAL A 120 4.53 -6.39 10.47
CA VAL A 120 5.80 -6.51 11.17
C VAL A 120 5.88 -5.51 12.32
N LYS A 121 6.33 -6.00 13.48
CA LYS A 121 6.53 -5.12 14.65
C LYS A 121 7.77 -4.24 14.46
N PRO A 122 7.80 -3.03 15.02
CA PRO A 122 9.02 -2.24 15.14
C PRO A 122 10.13 -3.04 15.84
N PRO A 123 11.41 -2.72 15.59
CA PRO A 123 12.51 -3.39 16.29
C PRO A 123 12.36 -3.22 17.80
N LYS A 124 12.72 -4.24 18.58
CA LYS A 124 12.65 -4.20 20.07
C LYS A 124 13.37 -2.97 20.63
N SER A 125 14.54 -2.67 20.11
CA SER A 125 15.25 -1.42 20.39
C SER A 125 15.18 -0.54 19.15
N ARG A 126 14.37 0.49 19.17
CA ARG A 126 14.27 1.45 18.06
C ARG A 126 15.56 2.22 17.84
N LYS A 127 16.37 2.38 18.89
CA LYS A 127 17.72 2.96 18.78
C LYS A 127 18.67 2.05 17.98
N ALA A 128 18.64 0.74 18.22
CA ALA A 128 19.48 -0.23 17.53
C ALA A 128 18.96 -0.59 16.12
N GLY A 129 17.66 -0.40 15.86
CA GLY A 129 17.03 -0.81 14.61
C GLY A 129 16.92 -2.33 14.47
N TYR A 130 16.77 -2.79 13.23
CA TYR A 130 16.72 -4.22 12.86
C TYR A 130 18.11 -4.86 12.74
N LYS A 131 19.17 -4.12 13.07
CA LYS A 131 20.57 -4.58 13.01
C LYS A 131 21.05 -4.97 11.59
N LEU A 132 20.47 -4.35 10.58
CA LEU A 132 20.90 -4.46 9.20
C LEU A 132 21.70 -3.22 8.82
N LYS A 133 22.61 -3.36 7.85
CA LYS A 133 23.38 -2.24 7.32
C LYS A 133 22.50 -1.50 6.30
N GLY A 134 22.14 -0.25 6.58
CA GLY A 134 21.36 0.58 5.68
C GLY A 134 22.19 1.16 4.53
N ASP A 135 21.55 1.27 3.35
CA ASP A 135 22.08 1.97 2.19
C ASP A 135 21.39 3.33 2.06
N PRO A 136 22.09 4.46 2.27
CA PRO A 136 21.49 5.77 2.18
C PRO A 136 21.08 6.18 0.74
N ALA A 137 21.61 5.55 -0.31
CA ALA A 137 21.20 5.84 -1.68
C ALA A 137 19.82 5.22 -1.96
N ASN A 138 19.62 3.94 -1.58
CA ASN A 138 18.31 3.31 -1.64
C ASN A 138 17.31 4.00 -0.69
N GLY A 139 17.78 4.41 0.50
CA GLY A 139 16.99 5.16 1.47
C GLY A 139 16.44 6.48 0.94
N GLN A 140 17.17 7.17 0.07
CA GLN A 140 16.71 8.37 -0.61
C GLN A 140 15.52 8.06 -1.53
N LEU A 141 15.62 7.03 -2.36
CA LEU A 141 14.51 6.63 -3.25
C LEU A 141 13.24 6.27 -2.46
N ILE A 142 13.42 5.55 -1.34
CA ILE A 142 12.33 5.20 -0.44
C ILE A 142 11.70 6.47 0.16
N TYR A 143 12.52 7.41 0.61
CA TYR A 143 12.05 8.67 1.18
C TYR A 143 11.22 9.47 0.19
N GLU A 144 11.73 9.66 -1.02
CA GLU A 144 11.06 10.38 -2.09
C GLU A 144 9.72 9.71 -2.49
N ALA A 145 9.72 8.40 -2.72
CA ALA A 145 8.55 7.67 -3.19
C ALA A 145 7.51 7.39 -2.09
N SER A 146 7.95 7.14 -0.85
CA SER A 146 7.05 6.67 0.22
C SER A 146 6.67 7.75 1.22
N CYS A 147 7.51 8.75 1.44
CA CYS A 147 7.28 9.78 2.46
C CYS A 147 6.85 11.11 1.86
N LEU A 148 7.56 11.63 0.86
CA LEU A 148 7.32 12.96 0.32
C LEU A 148 5.97 13.09 -0.39
N HIS A 149 5.42 11.99 -0.91
CA HIS A 149 4.08 12.04 -1.51
C HIS A 149 3.03 12.70 -0.58
N CYS A 150 3.10 12.42 0.73
CA CYS A 150 2.18 12.97 1.73
C CYS A 150 2.79 14.11 2.55
N HIS A 151 4.12 14.14 2.70
CA HIS A 151 4.82 15.03 3.62
C HIS A 151 5.51 16.22 2.95
N ASP A 152 5.42 16.36 1.65
CA ASP A 152 5.89 17.55 0.94
C ASP A 152 4.80 18.62 0.84
N GLY A 153 5.18 19.87 1.03
CA GLY A 153 4.35 21.05 0.79
C GLY A 153 3.03 21.12 1.58
N GLN A 154 2.90 20.39 2.68
CA GLN A 154 1.67 20.31 3.49
C GLN A 154 0.43 19.82 2.71
N ARG A 155 0.65 19.05 1.65
CA ARG A 155 -0.43 18.59 0.76
C ARG A 155 -1.46 17.71 1.49
N TYR A 156 -0.99 16.70 2.20
CA TYR A 156 -1.83 15.75 2.95
C TYR A 156 -1.50 15.73 4.44
N SER A 157 -0.26 16.05 4.81
CA SER A 157 0.23 16.06 6.16
C SER A 157 0.59 17.48 6.59
N PHE A 158 0.22 17.84 7.82
CA PHE A 158 0.70 19.09 8.45
C PHE A 158 2.13 18.93 9.00
N PHE A 159 2.67 17.71 9.03
CA PHE A 159 4.05 17.44 9.39
C PHE A 159 4.88 17.36 8.11
N ASN A 160 5.62 18.42 7.82
CA ASN A 160 6.39 18.59 6.61
C ASN A 160 7.78 17.94 6.75
N LEU A 161 8.17 17.16 5.74
CA LEU A 161 9.47 16.48 5.64
C LEU A 161 10.27 16.90 4.40
N ASN A 162 9.92 18.01 3.79
CA ASN A 162 10.55 18.50 2.55
C ASN A 162 12.06 18.75 2.74
N ASP A 163 12.85 17.75 2.56
CA ASP A 163 14.35 17.67 2.52
C ASP A 163 15.14 18.72 3.35
N GLU A 164 14.46 19.43 4.24
CA GLU A 164 15.11 20.33 5.17
C GLU A 164 15.89 19.51 6.21
N PRO A 165 17.17 19.76 6.34
CA PRO A 165 18.02 19.07 7.33
C PRO A 165 17.49 19.19 8.76
N LEU A 166 16.73 20.22 9.10
CA LEU A 166 16.05 20.34 10.40
C LEU A 166 15.00 19.26 10.60
N ALA A 167 14.23 18.90 9.54
CA ALA A 167 13.27 17.82 9.60
C ALA A 167 13.97 16.48 9.87
N HIS A 168 15.08 16.20 9.20
CA HIS A 168 15.87 15.00 9.42
C HIS A 168 16.47 14.93 10.83
N LYS A 169 17.02 16.03 11.33
CA LYS A 169 17.52 16.11 12.73
C LYS A 169 16.42 15.82 13.74
N PHE A 170 15.22 16.38 13.51
CA PHE A 170 14.07 16.13 14.37
C PHE A 170 13.68 14.64 14.36
N MET A 171 13.59 14.01 13.18
CA MET A 171 13.26 12.59 13.06
C MET A 171 14.30 11.69 13.75
N ILE A 172 15.60 11.94 13.54
CA ILE A 172 16.67 11.19 14.20
C ILE A 172 16.64 11.33 15.70
N LYS A 173 16.38 12.52 16.23
CA LYS A 173 16.20 12.75 17.67
C LYS A 173 15.06 11.91 18.27
N HIS A 174 14.02 11.62 17.48
CA HIS A 174 12.83 10.90 17.93
C HIS A 174 12.85 9.39 17.59
N ILE A 175 13.82 8.90 16.83
CA ILE A 175 13.85 7.52 16.35
C ILE A 175 13.79 6.48 17.47
N SER A 176 14.41 6.75 18.61
CA SER A 176 14.45 5.84 19.75
C SER A 176 13.18 5.86 20.62
N ARG A 177 12.24 6.75 20.35
CA ARG A 177 11.05 6.97 21.17
C ARG A 177 9.84 6.18 20.67
N TYR A 178 8.84 6.01 21.56
CA TYR A 178 7.57 5.37 21.25
C TYR A 178 6.50 6.45 20.95
N THR A 179 6.79 7.32 20.00
CA THR A 179 5.93 8.46 19.66
C THR A 179 5.59 8.46 18.18
N ARG A 180 4.60 9.29 17.81
CA ARG A 180 4.21 9.55 16.42
C ARG A 180 5.30 10.16 15.53
N TYR A 181 6.45 10.48 16.08
CA TYR A 181 7.60 11.03 15.36
C TYR A 181 8.74 10.01 15.24
N SER A 182 8.59 8.80 15.75
CA SER A 182 9.57 7.75 15.61
C SER A 182 9.35 6.98 14.31
N LEU A 183 10.35 7.02 13.43
CA LEU A 183 10.33 6.34 12.13
C LEU A 183 9.82 4.90 12.21
N TYR A 184 10.42 4.07 13.07
CA TYR A 184 10.02 2.68 13.20
C TYR A 184 8.62 2.51 13.78
N GLN A 185 8.24 3.35 14.73
CA GLN A 185 6.93 3.28 15.37
C GLN A 185 5.83 3.61 14.36
N VAL A 186 5.98 4.74 13.66
CA VAL A 186 4.96 5.18 12.70
C VAL A 186 4.99 4.37 11.41
N GLY A 187 6.16 3.93 10.97
CA GLY A 187 6.28 3.10 9.77
C GLY A 187 5.61 1.74 9.95
N ARG A 188 5.67 1.15 11.15
CA ARG A 188 5.11 -0.20 11.41
C ARG A 188 3.70 -0.20 11.97
N TYR A 189 3.29 0.81 12.71
CA TYR A 189 1.96 0.87 13.32
C TYR A 189 1.05 1.94 12.73
N GLY A 190 1.60 2.85 11.94
CA GLY A 190 0.87 4.02 11.48
C GLY A 190 0.56 4.99 12.62
N THR A 191 -0.32 5.93 12.36
CA THR A 191 -0.88 6.85 13.37
C THR A 191 -2.39 6.92 13.22
N TYR A 192 -3.10 7.16 14.31
CA TYR A 192 -4.51 7.53 14.24
C TYR A 192 -4.66 9.01 13.84
N PRO A 193 -5.78 9.39 13.21
CA PRO A 193 -6.09 10.77 12.94
C PRO A 193 -6.16 11.58 14.25
N LEU A 194 -5.70 12.83 14.21
CA LEU A 194 -5.90 13.75 15.32
C LEU A 194 -7.33 14.27 15.31
N PRO A 195 -7.91 14.64 16.46
CA PRO A 195 -9.21 15.30 16.52
C PRO A 195 -9.25 16.52 15.57
N GLY A 196 -10.28 16.58 14.73
CA GLY A 196 -10.43 17.60 13.70
C GLY A 196 -9.52 17.46 12.48
N LYS A 197 -8.69 16.40 12.39
CA LYS A 197 -7.84 16.06 11.23
C LYS A 197 -8.25 14.69 10.72
N ARG A 198 -8.56 14.61 9.43
CA ARG A 198 -8.93 13.33 8.78
C ARG A 198 -7.72 12.52 8.33
N ALA A 199 -6.60 13.19 8.04
CA ALA A 199 -5.39 12.51 7.59
C ALA A 199 -4.72 11.74 8.72
N TYR A 200 -4.33 10.51 8.44
CA TYR A 200 -3.54 9.65 9.31
C TYR A 200 -2.37 9.07 8.51
N MET A 201 -1.29 8.66 9.18
CA MET A 201 -0.21 7.96 8.50
C MET A 201 -0.51 6.46 8.49
N PRO A 202 -0.68 5.82 7.33
CA PRO A 202 -0.88 4.39 7.24
C PRO A 202 0.40 3.63 7.64
N LEU A 203 0.22 2.39 8.08
CA LEU A 203 1.35 1.49 8.37
C LEU A 203 1.93 0.90 7.07
N TYR A 204 3.18 0.48 7.11
CA TYR A 204 3.82 -0.29 6.05
C TYR A 204 3.91 -1.76 6.45
N THR A 205 3.30 -2.63 5.66
CA THR A 205 3.49 -4.08 5.74
C THR A 205 4.89 -4.47 5.28
N GLU A 206 5.30 -5.71 5.51
CA GLU A 206 6.62 -6.20 5.09
C GLU A 206 6.79 -6.17 3.56
N GLU A 207 5.72 -6.48 2.83
CA GLU A 207 5.70 -6.48 1.36
C GLU A 207 5.86 -5.08 0.77
N LYS A 208 5.39 -4.05 1.49
CA LYS A 208 5.48 -2.65 1.05
C LYS A 208 6.77 -1.96 1.48
N MET A 209 7.33 -2.36 2.60
CA MET A 209 8.60 -1.86 3.09
C MET A 209 9.25 -2.92 3.98
N SER A 210 10.25 -3.61 3.45
CA SER A 210 11.00 -4.62 4.18
C SER A 210 11.77 -4.02 5.37
N ASN A 211 12.28 -4.87 6.26
CA ASN A 211 13.13 -4.41 7.34
C ASN A 211 14.44 -3.78 6.83
N GLN A 212 14.97 -4.27 5.71
CA GLN A 212 16.13 -3.67 5.05
C GLN A 212 15.82 -2.26 4.56
N GLN A 213 14.71 -2.06 3.88
CA GLN A 213 14.29 -0.75 3.38
C GLN A 213 14.04 0.26 4.52
N MET A 214 13.57 -0.20 5.68
CA MET A 214 13.46 0.66 6.87
C MET A 214 14.84 1.12 7.38
N GLU A 215 15.88 0.26 7.33
CA GLU A 215 17.24 0.66 7.70
C GLU A 215 17.88 1.55 6.63
N ASP A 216 17.58 1.33 5.35
CA ASP A 216 18.06 2.18 4.26
C ASP A 216 17.49 3.61 4.42
N LEU A 217 16.18 3.71 4.67
CA LEU A 217 15.50 4.98 4.95
C LEU A 217 16.12 5.69 6.17
N ARG A 218 16.39 4.96 7.25
CA ARG A 218 17.08 5.48 8.42
C ARG A 218 18.46 6.01 8.06
N ALA A 219 19.25 5.23 7.31
CA ALA A 219 20.60 5.61 6.91
C ALA A 219 20.61 6.90 6.09
N TYR A 220 19.64 7.07 5.18
CA TYR A 220 19.45 8.32 4.45
C TYR A 220 19.14 9.50 5.40
N MET A 221 18.17 9.36 6.30
CA MET A 221 17.83 10.42 7.26
C MET A 221 19.02 10.79 8.16
N GLU A 222 19.82 9.80 8.60
CA GLU A 222 21.04 10.05 9.39
C GLU A 222 22.09 10.80 8.58
N LYS A 223 22.27 10.45 7.29
CA LYS A 223 23.18 11.16 6.38
C LYS A 223 22.75 12.62 6.21
N MET A 224 21.47 12.86 5.92
CA MET A 224 20.93 14.21 5.74
C MET A 224 21.02 15.04 7.02
N ALA A 225 20.76 14.45 8.18
CA ALA A 225 20.87 15.12 9.47
C ALA A 225 22.32 15.55 9.81
N LYS A 226 23.35 14.87 9.27
CA LYS A 226 24.77 15.18 9.47
C LYS A 226 25.29 16.27 8.53
N ASN A 227 24.73 16.41 7.34
CA ASN A 227 25.20 17.35 6.31
C ASN A 227 24.97 18.83 6.66
N MET A 228 24.57 19.14 7.89
CA MET A 228 24.34 20.48 8.44
C MET A 228 25.34 20.89 9.54
N GLN A 229 26.55 20.36 9.51
CA GLN A 229 27.60 20.89 10.39
C GLN A 229 28.33 22.07 9.74
#